data_7deb5d94d0d754b1a9dceb441500c854
#
_entry.id   7deb5d94d0d754b1a9dceb441500c854
#
_cell.length_a   1.000
_cell.length_b   1.000
_cell.length_c   1.000
_cell.angle_alpha   90.00
_cell.angle_beta   90.00
_cell.angle_gamma   90.00
#
_symmetry.space_group_name_H-M   'P 1'
#
loop_
_entity.id
_entity.type
_entity.pdbx_description
1 polymer ?
#
loop_
_entity_poly.entity_id
_entity_poly.type
_entity_poly.pdbx_seq_one_letter_code
_entity_poly.pdbx_strand_id
1 'polypeptide(L)'
;MNREFRPLQAEEIARAFQDEGVEYLFIGKSGAILLGYPGTTQDVDVFPARSPANGRRIVAALRKMDFDIGAELEREIVAGKDFVQIKTGPFDLDLVFAPDGIASFAEAKTRGVQEGIFQIASLRDIIASKRASGRKKDEIELPLLESFRVEYEKLHAPPLCSAGDIAAKKSRGK
;
A
#
# COMPACT_ATOMS: atom_id res chain seq x y z
N MET A 1 18.61 18.72 -1.64
CA MET A 1 17.14 18.79 -1.76
C MET A 1 16.53 17.75 -0.87
N ASN A 2 15.62 18.18 -0.03
CA ASN A 2 14.92 17.25 0.85
C ASN A 2 13.88 16.48 0.01
N ARG A 3 14.11 15.16 -0.19
CA ARG A 3 13.23 14.29 -0.97
C ARG A 3 12.21 13.58 -0.06
N GLU A 4 11.63 14.30 0.88
CA GLU A 4 10.57 13.73 1.71
C GLU A 4 9.33 13.41 0.87
N PHE A 5 8.72 12.27 1.15
CA PHE A 5 7.43 11.90 0.60
C PHE A 5 6.38 12.97 0.94
N ARG A 6 5.65 13.39 -0.06
CA ARG A 6 4.53 14.32 0.09
C ARG A 6 3.23 13.64 -0.33
N PRO A 7 2.13 13.88 0.37
CA PRO A 7 0.81 13.34 -0.04
C PRO A 7 0.44 13.67 -1.48
N LEU A 8 0.90 14.80 -2.00
CA LEU A 8 0.71 15.20 -3.40
C LEU A 8 1.33 14.19 -4.38
N GLN A 9 2.48 13.61 -4.07
CA GLN A 9 3.13 12.59 -4.90
C GLN A 9 2.32 11.30 -4.95
N ALA A 10 1.75 10.89 -3.82
CA ALA A 10 0.82 9.75 -3.78
C ALA A 10 -0.44 10.04 -4.59
N GLU A 11 -0.96 11.26 -4.56
CA GLU A 11 -2.12 11.67 -5.35
C GLU A 11 -1.81 11.59 -6.85
N GLU A 12 -0.65 12.05 -7.29
CA GLU A 12 -0.21 11.94 -8.69
C GLU A 12 -0.14 10.47 -9.14
N ILE A 13 0.45 9.61 -8.32
CA ILE A 13 0.48 8.16 -8.60
C ILE A 13 -0.92 7.59 -8.68
N ALA A 14 -1.78 7.88 -7.69
CA ALA A 14 -3.13 7.35 -7.64
C ALA A 14 -3.95 7.74 -8.87
N ARG A 15 -3.86 8.99 -9.31
CA ARG A 15 -4.53 9.46 -10.53
C ARG A 15 -4.00 8.78 -11.78
N ALA A 16 -2.68 8.77 -11.97
CA ALA A 16 -2.06 8.18 -13.15
C ALA A 16 -2.32 6.67 -13.23
N PHE A 17 -2.26 5.97 -12.10
CA PHE A 17 -2.53 4.54 -12.03
C PHE A 17 -4.01 4.23 -12.28
N GLN A 18 -4.91 5.06 -11.77
CA GLN A 18 -6.35 4.93 -12.06
C GLN A 18 -6.63 5.12 -13.55
N ASP A 19 -6.05 6.13 -14.18
CA ASP A 19 -6.24 6.42 -15.61
C ASP A 19 -5.78 5.27 -16.50
N GLU A 20 -4.70 4.58 -16.12
CA GLU A 20 -4.17 3.43 -16.85
C GLU A 20 -4.76 2.08 -16.43
N GLY A 21 -5.60 2.06 -15.40
CA GLY A 21 -6.21 0.82 -14.90
C GLY A 21 -5.23 -0.09 -14.17
N VAL A 22 -4.22 0.47 -13.50
CA VAL A 22 -3.26 -0.30 -12.72
C VAL A 22 -3.90 -0.86 -11.46
N GLU A 23 -3.66 -2.15 -11.20
CA GLU A 23 -4.01 -2.79 -9.92
C GLU A 23 -2.82 -2.72 -8.96
N TYR A 24 -3.01 -2.07 -7.82
CA TYR A 24 -1.96 -1.86 -6.83
C TYR A 24 -2.53 -1.49 -5.46
N LEU A 25 -1.67 -1.52 -4.45
CA LEU A 25 -1.91 -0.98 -3.10
C LEU A 25 -0.70 -0.16 -2.67
N PHE A 26 -0.92 0.98 -2.02
CA PHE A 26 0.15 1.62 -1.27
C PHE A 26 0.50 0.76 -0.07
N ILE A 27 1.79 0.56 0.18
CA ILE A 27 2.29 -0.22 1.32
C ILE A 27 3.40 0.55 2.04
N GLY A 28 4.04 -0.12 2.98
CA GLY A 28 5.16 0.44 3.72
C GLY A 28 4.77 1.65 4.56
N LYS A 29 5.75 2.45 4.91
CA LYS A 29 5.54 3.67 5.72
C LYS A 29 4.69 4.69 4.97
N SER A 30 4.86 4.82 3.65
CA SER A 30 4.03 5.71 2.83
C SER A 30 2.55 5.34 2.90
N GLY A 31 2.23 4.05 2.86
CA GLY A 31 0.86 3.56 3.04
C GLY A 31 0.30 3.90 4.42
N ALA A 32 1.07 3.68 5.48
CA ALA A 32 0.67 4.03 6.84
C ALA A 32 0.41 5.54 7.00
N ILE A 33 1.27 6.39 6.42
CA ILE A 33 1.11 7.85 6.45
C ILE A 33 -0.19 8.27 5.76
N LEU A 34 -0.56 7.65 4.66
CA LEU A 34 -1.84 7.91 3.98
C LEU A 34 -3.06 7.53 4.84
N LEU A 35 -2.90 6.60 5.77
CA LEU A 35 -3.92 6.25 6.76
C LEU A 35 -3.92 7.15 8.00
N GLY A 36 -2.99 8.10 8.08
CA GLY A 36 -2.90 9.06 9.17
C GLY A 36 -1.76 8.80 10.17
N TYR A 37 -0.89 7.82 9.91
CA TYR A 37 0.27 7.57 10.76
C TYR A 37 1.19 8.81 10.78
N PRO A 38 1.53 9.33 11.96
CA PRO A 38 2.42 10.50 12.07
C PRO A 38 3.86 10.09 11.81
N GLY A 39 4.41 10.56 10.71
CA GLY A 39 5.78 10.23 10.34
C GLY A 39 6.13 10.80 8.97
N THR A 40 7.38 10.63 8.58
CA THR A 40 7.90 11.01 7.27
C THR A 40 8.61 9.83 6.65
N THR A 41 8.64 9.80 5.32
CA THR A 41 9.42 8.84 4.53
C THR A 41 9.98 9.54 3.31
N GLN A 42 11.01 8.95 2.69
CA GLN A 42 11.59 9.47 1.46
C GLN A 42 11.05 8.77 0.22
N ASP A 43 10.59 7.53 0.39
CA ASP A 43 10.18 6.66 -0.70
C ASP A 43 8.68 6.42 -0.67
N VAL A 44 8.10 6.29 -1.86
CA VAL A 44 6.74 5.78 -2.03
C VAL A 44 6.84 4.30 -2.34
N ASP A 45 6.18 3.46 -1.55
CA ASP A 45 6.13 2.03 -1.76
C ASP A 45 4.76 1.62 -2.27
N VAL A 46 4.72 0.92 -3.39
CA VAL A 46 3.49 0.34 -3.93
C VAL A 46 3.66 -1.15 -4.17
N PHE A 47 2.60 -1.88 -3.92
CA PHE A 47 2.48 -3.32 -4.17
C PHE A 47 1.54 -3.55 -5.34
N PRO A 48 2.06 -3.76 -6.57
CA PRO A 48 1.21 -4.02 -7.73
C PRO A 48 0.83 -5.50 -7.84
N ALA A 49 -0.30 -5.76 -8.49
CA ALA A 49 -0.60 -7.10 -8.97
C ALA A 49 0.43 -7.52 -10.03
N ARG A 50 0.91 -8.75 -9.94
CA ARG A 50 1.94 -9.28 -10.83
C ARG A 50 1.31 -9.88 -12.07
N SER A 51 1.32 -9.14 -13.17
CA SER A 51 1.03 -9.64 -14.50
C SER A 51 1.73 -8.79 -15.56
N PRO A 52 2.07 -9.33 -16.72
CA PRO A 52 2.65 -8.53 -17.80
C PRO A 52 1.76 -7.37 -18.25
N ALA A 53 0.46 -7.57 -18.29
CA ALA A 53 -0.50 -6.54 -18.63
C ALA A 53 -0.50 -5.39 -17.63
N ASN A 54 -0.52 -5.70 -16.33
CA ASN A 54 -0.44 -4.70 -15.27
C ASN A 54 0.92 -3.96 -15.30
N GLY A 55 2.00 -4.69 -15.52
CA GLY A 55 3.35 -4.10 -15.68
C GLY A 55 3.41 -3.08 -16.81
N ARG A 56 2.84 -3.37 -17.96
CA ARG A 56 2.76 -2.44 -19.09
C ARG A 56 1.95 -1.18 -18.76
N ARG A 57 0.86 -1.33 -18.01
CA ARG A 57 0.05 -0.19 -17.53
C ARG A 57 0.83 0.69 -16.58
N ILE A 58 1.62 0.09 -15.68
CA ILE A 58 2.51 0.81 -14.77
C ILE A 58 3.51 1.63 -15.56
N VAL A 59 4.18 1.03 -16.55
CA VAL A 59 5.16 1.73 -17.39
C VAL A 59 4.52 2.93 -18.11
N ALA A 60 3.33 2.75 -18.68
CA ALA A 60 2.60 3.83 -19.34
C ALA A 60 2.27 4.97 -18.37
N ALA A 61 1.79 4.65 -17.17
CA ALA A 61 1.49 5.63 -16.14
C ALA A 61 2.72 6.40 -15.70
N LEU A 62 3.84 5.70 -15.45
CA LEU A 62 5.08 6.32 -15.02
C LEU A 62 5.68 7.25 -16.07
N ARG A 63 5.63 6.87 -17.35
CA ARG A 63 6.07 7.74 -18.43
C ARG A 63 5.24 9.02 -18.53
N LYS A 64 3.95 8.96 -18.28
CA LYS A 64 3.09 10.15 -18.21
C LYS A 64 3.42 11.08 -17.04
N MET A 65 4.03 10.56 -15.99
CA MET A 65 4.50 11.32 -14.83
C MET A 65 5.97 11.75 -14.95
N ASP A 66 6.53 11.73 -16.14
CA ASP A 66 7.92 12.12 -16.42
C ASP A 66 9.00 11.23 -15.76
N PHE A 67 8.67 9.98 -15.48
CA PHE A 67 9.69 8.99 -15.14
C PHE A 67 10.40 8.52 -16.41
N ASP A 68 11.72 8.48 -16.36
CA ASP A 68 12.54 7.90 -17.43
C ASP A 68 12.60 6.38 -17.27
N ILE A 69 11.85 5.67 -18.10
CA ILE A 69 11.78 4.21 -18.08
C ILE A 69 12.43 3.66 -19.35
N GLY A 70 13.70 3.26 -19.22
CA GLY A 70 14.45 2.60 -20.29
C GLY A 70 14.02 1.15 -20.48
N ALA A 71 14.58 0.52 -21.53
CA ALA A 71 14.20 -0.83 -21.95
C ALA A 71 14.43 -1.90 -20.86
N GLU A 72 15.54 -1.79 -20.10
CA GLU A 72 15.84 -2.73 -19.03
C GLU A 72 14.86 -2.62 -17.87
N LEU A 73 14.61 -1.39 -17.40
CA LEU A 73 13.66 -1.12 -16.33
C LEU A 73 12.23 -1.54 -16.72
N GLU A 74 11.83 -1.29 -17.95
CA GLU A 74 10.56 -1.75 -18.49
C GLU A 74 10.43 -3.28 -18.43
N ARG A 75 11.48 -4.01 -18.84
CA ARG A 75 11.49 -5.47 -18.76
C ARG A 75 11.33 -5.98 -17.32
N GLU A 76 12.02 -5.36 -16.36
CA GLU A 76 11.91 -5.71 -14.94
C GLU A 76 10.50 -5.49 -14.41
N ILE A 77 9.87 -4.37 -14.75
CA ILE A 77 8.51 -4.03 -14.33
C ILE A 77 7.50 -4.99 -14.94
N VAL A 78 7.59 -5.24 -16.25
CA VAL A 78 6.68 -6.15 -16.96
C VAL A 78 6.83 -7.60 -16.48
N ALA A 79 8.06 -8.03 -16.20
CA ALA A 79 8.32 -9.35 -15.63
C ALA A 79 7.84 -9.48 -14.17
N GLY A 80 7.59 -8.37 -13.48
CA GLY A 80 7.20 -8.37 -12.08
C GLY A 80 8.32 -8.83 -11.16
N LYS A 81 9.53 -8.33 -11.38
CA LYS A 81 10.66 -8.57 -10.49
C LYS A 81 10.28 -8.21 -9.06
N ASP A 82 10.65 -9.03 -8.09
CA ASP A 82 10.21 -8.93 -6.70
C ASP A 82 10.31 -7.52 -6.11
N PHE A 83 11.39 -6.82 -6.42
CA PHE A 83 11.62 -5.45 -6.00
C PHE A 83 12.24 -4.63 -7.15
N VAL A 84 11.60 -3.52 -7.51
CA VAL A 84 12.09 -2.60 -8.54
C VAL A 84 12.13 -1.20 -7.96
N GLN A 85 13.33 -0.65 -7.78
CA GLN A 85 13.53 0.71 -7.31
C GLN A 85 13.66 1.66 -8.49
N ILE A 86 12.84 2.71 -8.53
CA ILE A 86 12.82 3.70 -9.60
C ILE A 86 13.25 5.05 -9.06
N LYS A 87 14.44 5.50 -9.47
CA LYS A 87 15.04 6.78 -9.07
C LYS A 87 15.20 7.76 -10.23
N THR A 88 14.59 7.46 -11.37
CA THR A 88 14.74 8.20 -12.63
C THR A 88 13.60 9.20 -12.87
N GLY A 89 12.82 9.49 -11.87
CA GLY A 89 11.68 10.39 -11.96
C GLY A 89 11.70 11.55 -10.97
N PRO A 90 10.58 12.26 -10.87
CA PRO A 90 10.45 13.43 -9.98
C PRO A 90 10.61 13.09 -8.50
N PHE A 91 10.39 11.83 -8.13
CA PHE A 91 10.55 11.30 -6.77
C PHE A 91 10.93 9.82 -6.81
N ASP A 92 11.38 9.29 -5.70
CA ASP A 92 11.76 7.88 -5.59
C ASP A 92 10.52 7.00 -5.38
N LEU A 93 10.40 5.95 -6.19
CA LEU A 93 9.27 5.01 -6.16
C LEU A 93 9.79 3.58 -6.11
N ASP A 94 9.30 2.81 -5.16
CA ASP A 94 9.60 1.40 -5.03
C ASP A 94 8.37 0.57 -5.43
N LEU A 95 8.55 -0.29 -6.42
CA LEU A 95 7.57 -1.31 -6.80
C LEU A 95 7.94 -2.61 -6.11
N VAL A 96 7.11 -3.05 -5.18
CA VAL A 96 7.33 -4.26 -4.39
C VAL A 96 6.31 -5.30 -4.82
N PHE A 97 6.69 -6.17 -5.76
CA PHE A 97 5.81 -7.22 -6.27
C PHE A 97 5.70 -8.42 -5.33
N ALA A 98 6.67 -8.61 -4.46
CA ALA A 98 6.70 -9.69 -3.47
C ALA A 98 7.07 -9.16 -2.09
N PRO A 99 6.19 -8.43 -1.41
CA PRO A 99 6.46 -7.94 -0.06
C PRO A 99 6.57 -9.10 0.93
N ASP A 100 7.57 -9.03 1.80
CA ASP A 100 7.73 -10.01 2.87
C ASP A 100 6.47 -10.06 3.73
N GLY A 101 6.12 -11.24 4.20
CA GLY A 101 5.00 -11.43 5.13
C GLY A 101 3.60 -11.28 4.54
N ILE A 102 3.48 -11.04 3.24
CA ILE A 102 2.19 -10.98 2.52
C ILE A 102 2.17 -12.08 1.47
N ALA A 103 1.20 -13.01 1.58
CA ALA A 103 1.16 -14.20 0.75
C ALA A 103 0.79 -13.90 -0.72
N SER A 104 -0.19 -13.03 -0.96
CA SER A 104 -0.62 -12.70 -2.32
C SER A 104 -1.25 -11.30 -2.39
N PHE A 105 -1.19 -10.72 -3.59
CA PHE A 105 -1.88 -9.45 -3.88
C PHE A 105 -3.40 -9.59 -3.73
N ALA A 106 -3.98 -10.68 -4.22
CA ALA A 106 -5.43 -10.90 -4.15
C ALA A 106 -5.95 -10.89 -2.71
N GLU A 107 -5.25 -11.56 -1.79
CA GLU A 107 -5.60 -11.55 -0.37
C GLU A 107 -5.40 -10.18 0.27
N ALA A 108 -4.27 -9.51 0.01
CA ALA A 108 -4.01 -8.18 0.52
C ALA A 108 -5.06 -7.16 0.04
N LYS A 109 -5.49 -7.27 -1.22
CA LYS A 109 -6.54 -6.41 -1.79
C LYS A 109 -7.87 -6.56 -1.04
N THR A 110 -8.25 -7.77 -0.65
CA THR A 110 -9.49 -8.00 0.10
C THR A 110 -9.49 -7.34 1.48
N ARG A 111 -8.31 -7.19 2.09
CA ARG A 111 -8.11 -6.51 3.38
C ARG A 111 -7.79 -5.03 3.25
N GLY A 112 -7.54 -4.57 2.03
CA GLY A 112 -7.15 -3.19 1.73
C GLY A 112 -8.19 -2.16 2.13
N VAL A 113 -7.72 -0.93 2.32
CA VAL A 113 -8.52 0.22 2.71
C VAL A 113 -8.52 1.23 1.58
N GLN A 114 -9.67 1.81 1.31
CA GLN A 114 -9.79 2.94 0.38
C GLN A 114 -10.03 4.22 1.15
N GLU A 115 -9.09 5.16 1.03
CA GLU A 115 -9.18 6.52 1.57
C GLU A 115 -9.19 7.51 0.40
N GLY A 116 -10.36 8.04 0.08
CA GLY A 116 -10.53 8.88 -1.10
C GLY A 116 -10.12 8.15 -2.37
N ILE A 117 -9.10 8.67 -3.06
CA ILE A 117 -8.53 8.04 -4.27
C ILE A 117 -7.45 6.99 -3.96
N PHE A 118 -7.02 6.88 -2.70
CA PHE A 118 -5.92 6.01 -2.29
C PHE A 118 -6.41 4.59 -2.01
N GLN A 119 -5.78 3.61 -2.63
CA GLN A 119 -5.93 2.20 -2.32
C GLN A 119 -4.72 1.75 -1.51
N ILE A 120 -4.94 1.35 -0.27
CA ILE A 120 -3.87 1.14 0.72
C ILE A 120 -4.00 -0.24 1.32
N ALA A 121 -2.88 -0.94 1.51
CA ALA A 121 -2.86 -2.18 2.27
C ALA A 121 -3.32 -1.93 3.70
N SER A 122 -3.91 -2.93 4.34
CA SER A 122 -4.30 -2.83 5.74
C SER A 122 -3.08 -2.56 6.62
N LEU A 123 -3.28 -1.86 7.75
CA LEU A 123 -2.19 -1.66 8.72
C LEU A 123 -1.61 -2.98 9.22
N ARG A 124 -2.44 -4.02 9.34
CA ARG A 124 -1.98 -5.36 9.73
C ARG A 124 -1.01 -5.94 8.71
N ASP A 125 -1.31 -5.78 7.42
CA ASP A 125 -0.42 -6.23 6.35
C ASP A 125 0.87 -5.40 6.29
N ILE A 126 0.78 -4.08 6.45
CA ILE A 126 1.95 -3.21 6.52
C ILE A 126 2.87 -3.61 7.68
N ILE A 127 2.31 -3.85 8.85
CA ILE A 127 3.04 -4.28 10.04
C ILE A 127 3.64 -5.68 9.86
N ALA A 128 2.87 -6.62 9.32
CA ALA A 128 3.33 -7.98 9.04
C ALA A 128 4.53 -7.97 8.08
N SER A 129 4.48 -7.14 7.04
CA SER A 129 5.58 -6.99 6.08
C SER A 129 6.83 -6.41 6.74
N LYS A 130 6.71 -5.38 7.57
CA LYS A 130 7.84 -4.81 8.31
C LYS A 130 8.45 -5.81 9.30
N ARG A 131 7.62 -6.55 10.01
CA ARG A 131 8.08 -7.58 10.93
C ARG A 131 8.83 -8.70 10.23
N ALA A 132 8.32 -9.15 9.09
CA ALA A 132 8.94 -10.20 8.29
C ALA A 132 10.27 -9.77 7.67
N SER A 133 10.42 -8.48 7.30
CA SER A 133 11.67 -7.97 6.74
C SER A 133 12.85 -7.97 7.74
N GLY A 134 12.56 -7.87 9.04
CA GLY A 134 13.55 -7.99 10.11
C GLY A 134 14.64 -6.92 10.14
N ARG A 135 14.45 -5.79 9.44
CA ARG A 135 15.43 -4.70 9.44
C ARG A 135 15.39 -3.95 10.77
N LYS A 136 16.57 -3.55 11.28
CA LYS A 136 16.67 -2.81 12.56
C LYS A 136 15.82 -1.54 12.59
N LYS A 137 15.78 -0.79 11.50
CA LYS A 137 14.95 0.42 11.39
C LYS A 137 13.45 0.11 11.52
N ASP A 138 13.02 -1.03 11.03
CA ASP A 138 11.63 -1.47 11.11
C ASP A 138 11.28 -1.92 12.54
N GLU A 139 12.22 -2.54 13.25
CA GLU A 139 12.04 -2.94 14.66
C GLU A 139 11.78 -1.73 15.58
N ILE A 140 12.44 -0.60 15.30
CA ILE A 140 12.25 0.64 16.08
C ILE A 140 10.86 1.23 15.83
N GLU A 141 10.35 1.15 14.60
CA GLU A 141 9.04 1.70 14.24
C GLU A 141 7.86 0.80 14.59
N LEU A 142 8.07 -0.51 14.69
CA LEU A 142 6.98 -1.48 14.94
C LEU A 142 6.10 -1.13 16.16
N PRO A 143 6.65 -0.78 17.34
CA PRO A 143 5.80 -0.42 18.48
C PRO A 143 4.91 0.80 18.22
N LEU A 144 5.40 1.79 17.48
CA LEU A 144 4.64 2.99 17.13
C LEU A 144 3.53 2.67 16.13
N LEU A 145 3.82 1.84 15.13
CA LEU A 145 2.85 1.38 14.15
C LEU A 145 1.77 0.52 14.80
N GLU A 146 2.13 -0.36 15.73
CA GLU A 146 1.17 -1.16 16.49
C GLU A 146 0.25 -0.29 17.35
N SER A 147 0.79 0.70 18.03
CA SER A 147 -0.02 1.65 18.80
C SER A 147 -0.97 2.44 17.90
N PHE A 148 -0.49 2.90 16.76
CA PHE A 148 -1.32 3.57 15.76
C PHE A 148 -2.42 2.65 15.23
N ARG A 149 -2.10 1.40 14.92
CA ARG A 149 -3.08 0.42 14.46
C ARG A 149 -4.21 0.23 15.46
N VAL A 150 -3.89 0.08 16.72
CA VAL A 150 -4.90 -0.11 17.78
C VAL A 150 -5.88 1.07 17.80
N GLU A 151 -5.38 2.30 17.77
CA GLU A 151 -6.23 3.50 17.77
C GLU A 151 -7.01 3.64 16.44
N TYR A 152 -6.37 3.37 15.31
CA TYR A 152 -7.02 3.39 14.00
C TYR A 152 -8.18 2.41 13.93
N GLU A 153 -7.98 1.18 14.37
CA GLU A 153 -9.01 0.14 14.35
C GLU A 153 -10.19 0.47 15.29
N LYS A 154 -9.95 1.13 16.43
CA LYS A 154 -11.01 1.62 17.30
C LYS A 154 -11.91 2.64 16.60
N LEU A 155 -11.32 3.57 15.86
CA LEU A 155 -12.03 4.63 15.14
C LEU A 155 -12.78 4.11 13.92
N HIS A 156 -12.34 3.03 13.31
CA HIS A 156 -12.87 2.46 12.07
C HIS A 156 -13.55 1.10 12.27
N ALA A 157 -13.64 0.62 13.52
CA ALA A 157 -14.38 -0.60 13.83
C ALA A 157 -15.87 -0.45 13.49
N PRO A 158 -16.54 -1.48 12.94
CA PRO A 158 -17.98 -1.44 12.80
C PRO A 158 -18.60 -1.30 14.18
N PRO A 159 -19.73 -0.58 14.32
CA PRO A 159 -20.40 -0.45 15.61
C PRO A 159 -20.68 -1.83 16.18
N LEU A 160 -20.29 -2.05 17.42
CA LEU A 160 -20.60 -3.29 18.13
C LEU A 160 -22.13 -3.45 18.12
N CYS A 161 -22.61 -4.60 17.65
CA CYS A 161 -24.01 -4.95 17.81
C CYS A 161 -24.40 -4.81 19.28
N SER A 162 -25.41 -4.02 19.57
CA SER A 162 -25.93 -3.90 20.95
C SER A 162 -26.37 -5.28 21.44
N ALA A 163 -26.32 -5.51 22.75
CA ALA A 163 -26.76 -6.78 23.34
C ALA A 163 -28.20 -7.15 22.94
N GLY A 164 -29.05 -6.16 22.58
CA GLY A 164 -30.39 -6.36 22.05
C GLY A 164 -30.46 -7.04 20.69
N ASP A 165 -29.43 -6.81 19.81
CA ASP A 165 -29.42 -7.41 18.48
C ASP A 165 -29.05 -8.90 18.51
N ILE A 166 -28.33 -9.33 19.54
CA ILE A 166 -27.97 -10.74 19.76
C ILE A 166 -29.20 -11.53 20.23
N ALA A 167 -30.02 -10.94 21.06
CA ALA A 167 -31.26 -11.58 21.57
C ALA A 167 -32.32 -11.75 20.47
N ALA A 168 -32.46 -10.78 19.56
CA ALA A 168 -33.39 -10.85 18.43
C ALA A 168 -33.09 -11.94 17.41
N LYS A 169 -31.81 -12.30 17.23
CA LYS A 169 -31.38 -13.40 16.34
C LYS A 169 -31.68 -14.79 16.92
N LYS A 170 -31.72 -14.94 18.25
CA LYS A 170 -32.05 -16.22 18.91
C LYS A 170 -33.55 -16.54 18.91
N SER A 171 -34.41 -15.57 18.79
CA SER A 171 -35.90 -15.78 18.82
C SER A 171 -36.50 -16.11 17.45
N ARG A 172 -35.75 -15.99 16.35
CA ARG A 172 -36.17 -16.33 14.98
C ARG A 172 -35.77 -17.72 14.52
N GLY A 173 -35.19 -18.52 15.40
CA GLY A 173 -34.69 -19.87 15.13
C GLY A 173 -35.51 -20.99 15.79
N LYS A 174 -36.81 -20.82 15.92
CA LYS A 174 -37.73 -21.91 16.30
C LYS A 174 -38.83 -22.06 15.26
#